data_16b27b0857674bd5428c78f8f6c0d09c
#
_entry.id   16b27b0857674bd5428c78f8f6c0d09c
#
_cell.length_a   1.000
_cell.length_b   1.000
_cell.length_c   1.000
_cell.angle_alpha   90.00
_cell.angle_beta   90.00
_cell.angle_gamma   90.00
#
_symmetry.space_group_name_H-M   'P 1'
#
loop_
_entity.id
_entity.type
_entity.pdbx_description
1 polymer ?
#
loop_
_entity_poly.entity_id
_entity_poly.type
_entity_poly.pdbx_seq_one_letter_code
_entity_poly.pdbx_strand_id
1 'polypeptide(L)'
;VYNAVDNATYNAAANAVYNAVDNATRNATLNATRNATEAAEAGAISACFELAGMFGVNCAARWQQSYQGGAYWAGYDCYLTAMRDIIGLRLPEHEKYAAWERCSIAAPFRVLHKEFCIVSDFPDVLLVDDQNRPHCENGPSHRWRDGWALYHWHGVSIPAEWIEDKKNLTAKTALTWPNIEQRRAACEIIGWDRILSELKARIIDEDDDPQVGTLVEVSLPDAGDERFLRVVCGTGRKFALPVPRTVKSAVEAQAWTWGLDTSEFQKPEVRT
;
A
#
# COMPACT_ATOMS: atom_id res chain seq x y z
N VAL A 1 -44.46 1.72 -27.14
CA VAL A 1 -44.32 2.48 -25.88
C VAL A 1 -43.81 1.51 -24.77
N TYR A 2 -44.44 0.32 -24.62
CA TYR A 2 -44.06 -0.66 -23.59
C TYR A 2 -42.58 -1.11 -23.72
N ASN A 3 -42.13 -1.50 -24.92
CA ASN A 3 -40.76 -1.96 -25.16
C ASN A 3 -39.68 -0.87 -24.95
N ALA A 4 -40.04 0.41 -25.09
CA ALA A 4 -39.09 1.51 -24.88
C ALA A 4 -38.89 1.82 -23.38
N VAL A 5 -39.96 1.68 -22.57
CA VAL A 5 -39.87 1.85 -21.12
C VAL A 5 -39.14 0.68 -20.46
N ASP A 6 -39.41 -0.55 -20.89
CA ASP A 6 -38.70 -1.74 -20.40
C ASP A 6 -37.19 -1.69 -20.73
N ASN A 7 -36.84 -1.30 -21.98
CA ASN A 7 -35.43 -1.13 -22.34
C ASN A 7 -34.73 0.03 -21.58
N ALA A 8 -35.43 1.14 -21.34
CA ALA A 8 -34.87 2.26 -20.58
C ALA A 8 -34.69 1.90 -19.09
N THR A 9 -35.63 1.18 -18.50
CA THR A 9 -35.57 0.73 -17.10
C THR A 9 -34.51 -0.37 -16.94
N TYR A 10 -34.42 -1.30 -17.88
CA TYR A 10 -33.39 -2.33 -17.91
C TYR A 10 -31.98 -1.72 -18.04
N ASN A 11 -31.80 -0.78 -18.98
CA ASN A 11 -30.53 -0.11 -19.19
C ASN A 11 -30.13 0.79 -18.01
N ALA A 12 -31.11 1.46 -17.36
CA ALA A 12 -30.87 2.28 -16.18
C ALA A 12 -30.48 1.41 -14.96
N ALA A 13 -31.18 0.29 -14.75
CA ALA A 13 -30.84 -0.66 -13.68
C ALA A 13 -29.51 -1.36 -13.93
N ALA A 14 -29.25 -1.81 -15.17
CA ALA A 14 -28.00 -2.40 -15.57
C ALA A 14 -26.82 -1.43 -15.41
N ASN A 15 -26.99 -0.17 -15.82
CA ASN A 15 -25.98 0.88 -15.65
C ASN A 15 -25.77 1.26 -14.16
N ALA A 16 -26.82 1.30 -13.35
CA ALA A 16 -26.73 1.57 -11.93
C ALA A 16 -26.02 0.44 -11.17
N VAL A 17 -26.34 -0.82 -11.50
CA VAL A 17 -25.65 -2.01 -10.97
C VAL A 17 -24.21 -2.06 -11.47
N TYR A 18 -23.98 -1.81 -12.77
CA TYR A 18 -22.64 -1.76 -13.35
C TYR A 18 -21.79 -0.68 -12.67
N ASN A 19 -22.28 0.54 -12.53
CA ASN A 19 -21.56 1.63 -11.89
C ASN A 19 -21.35 1.41 -10.38
N ALA A 20 -22.33 0.84 -9.67
CA ALA A 20 -22.20 0.54 -8.25
C ALA A 20 -21.21 -0.61 -7.99
N VAL A 21 -21.26 -1.66 -8.82
CA VAL A 21 -20.30 -2.77 -8.75
C VAL A 21 -18.93 -2.33 -9.25
N ASP A 22 -18.84 -1.54 -10.32
CA ASP A 22 -17.58 -1.05 -10.86
C ASP A 22 -16.87 -0.10 -9.89
N ASN A 23 -17.56 0.84 -9.28
CA ASN A 23 -16.98 1.78 -8.32
C ASN A 23 -16.66 1.14 -6.95
N ALA A 24 -17.53 0.29 -6.43
CA ALA A 24 -17.30 -0.38 -5.15
C ALA A 24 -16.27 -1.52 -5.26
N THR A 25 -16.29 -2.24 -6.40
CA THR A 25 -15.42 -3.41 -6.60
C THR A 25 -14.08 -3.05 -7.22
N ARG A 26 -14.04 -2.09 -8.15
CA ARG A 26 -12.79 -1.70 -8.82
C ARG A 26 -11.75 -1.13 -7.88
N ASN A 27 -12.10 -0.21 -7.02
CA ASN A 27 -11.12 0.43 -6.16
C ASN A 27 -10.72 -0.43 -4.95
N ALA A 28 -11.68 -1.12 -4.34
CA ALA A 28 -11.38 -1.99 -3.20
C ALA A 28 -10.76 -3.34 -3.63
N THR A 29 -11.32 -3.94 -4.69
CA THR A 29 -10.88 -5.28 -5.14
C THR A 29 -9.66 -5.21 -6.05
N LEU A 30 -9.52 -4.18 -6.91
CA LEU A 30 -8.36 -4.06 -7.80
C LEU A 30 -7.06 -3.84 -7.04
N ASN A 31 -7.04 -2.99 -6.02
CA ASN A 31 -5.81 -2.76 -5.26
C ASN A 31 -5.50 -3.93 -4.31
N ALA A 32 -6.49 -4.43 -3.58
CA ALA A 32 -6.29 -5.61 -2.73
C ALA A 32 -5.99 -6.87 -3.56
N THR A 33 -6.67 -7.05 -4.69
CA THR A 33 -6.45 -8.20 -5.58
C THR A 33 -5.13 -8.08 -6.35
N ARG A 34 -4.75 -6.89 -6.81
CA ARG A 34 -3.47 -6.67 -7.50
C ARG A 34 -2.29 -6.98 -6.59
N ASN A 35 -2.32 -6.47 -5.37
CA ASN A 35 -1.26 -6.72 -4.40
C ASN A 35 -1.22 -8.16 -3.90
N ALA A 36 -2.40 -8.77 -3.66
CA ALA A 36 -2.50 -10.19 -3.33
C ALA A 36 -2.11 -11.08 -4.52
N THR A 37 -2.35 -10.63 -5.75
CA THR A 37 -1.96 -11.35 -6.97
C THR A 37 -0.45 -11.27 -7.20
N GLU A 38 0.16 -10.11 -7.05
CA GLU A 38 1.62 -9.95 -7.15
C GLU A 38 2.34 -10.78 -6.07
N ALA A 39 1.79 -10.84 -4.86
CA ALA A 39 2.29 -11.69 -3.79
C ALA A 39 2.07 -13.18 -4.08
N ALA A 40 0.90 -13.54 -4.59
CA ALA A 40 0.59 -14.91 -4.99
C ALA A 40 1.38 -15.35 -6.22
N GLU A 41 1.64 -14.44 -7.18
CA GLU A 41 2.56 -14.70 -8.30
C GLU A 41 3.97 -14.95 -7.83
N ALA A 42 4.50 -14.14 -6.91
CA ALA A 42 5.83 -14.35 -6.33
C ALA A 42 5.91 -15.68 -5.57
N GLY A 43 4.88 -16.02 -4.78
CA GLY A 43 4.77 -17.31 -4.10
C GLY A 43 4.61 -18.48 -5.05
N ALA A 44 3.78 -18.34 -6.08
CA ALA A 44 3.61 -19.34 -7.12
C ALA A 44 4.88 -19.54 -7.94
N ILE A 45 5.60 -18.46 -8.28
CA ILE A 45 6.90 -18.52 -8.95
C ILE A 45 7.92 -19.24 -8.08
N SER A 46 7.99 -18.93 -6.78
CA SER A 46 8.88 -19.63 -5.83
C SER A 46 8.55 -21.11 -5.73
N ALA A 47 7.26 -21.44 -5.54
CA ALA A 47 6.81 -22.84 -5.53
C ALA A 47 7.07 -23.55 -6.86
N CYS A 48 7.00 -22.84 -8.00
CA CYS A 48 7.37 -23.37 -9.30
C CYS A 48 8.85 -23.72 -9.40
N PHE A 49 9.73 -22.87 -8.86
CA PHE A 49 11.18 -23.15 -8.83
C PHE A 49 11.49 -24.34 -7.93
N GLU A 50 10.82 -24.47 -6.79
CA GLU A 50 10.96 -25.65 -5.92
C GLU A 50 10.47 -26.92 -6.61
N LEU A 51 9.27 -26.88 -7.22
CA LEU A 51 8.72 -27.99 -7.98
C LEU A 51 9.54 -28.31 -9.23
N ALA A 52 10.08 -27.29 -9.92
CA ALA A 52 11.01 -27.52 -11.05
C ALA A 52 12.29 -28.22 -10.59
N GLY A 53 12.77 -27.94 -9.37
CA GLY A 53 13.85 -28.70 -8.73
C GLY A 53 13.50 -30.18 -8.47
N MET A 54 12.23 -30.47 -8.15
CA MET A 54 11.72 -31.83 -7.92
C MET A 54 11.43 -32.60 -9.20
N PHE A 55 10.98 -31.94 -10.26
CA PHE A 55 10.50 -32.57 -11.52
C PHE A 55 11.35 -32.29 -12.75
N GLY A 56 12.43 -31.52 -12.62
CA GLY A 56 13.37 -31.17 -13.68
C GLY A 56 12.96 -29.92 -14.48
N VAL A 57 13.96 -29.32 -15.15
CA VAL A 57 13.95 -27.98 -15.75
C VAL A 57 12.81 -27.73 -16.75
N ASN A 58 12.27 -28.78 -17.40
CA ASN A 58 11.19 -28.65 -18.36
C ASN A 58 9.82 -28.28 -17.75
N CYS A 59 9.68 -28.32 -16.44
CA CYS A 59 8.43 -27.99 -15.78
C CYS A 59 8.12 -26.48 -15.83
N ALA A 60 9.13 -25.61 -15.71
CA ALA A 60 8.95 -24.17 -15.74
C ALA A 60 8.46 -23.66 -17.13
N ALA A 61 8.93 -24.26 -18.23
CA ALA A 61 8.50 -23.90 -19.58
C ALA A 61 7.06 -24.35 -19.86
N ARG A 62 6.63 -25.49 -19.30
CA ARG A 62 5.23 -25.98 -19.43
C ARG A 62 4.26 -25.18 -18.56
N TRP A 63 4.74 -24.54 -17.49
CA TRP A 63 3.96 -23.73 -16.61
C TRP A 63 3.39 -22.48 -17.29
N GLN A 64 4.15 -21.79 -18.11
CA GLN A 64 3.67 -20.63 -18.86
C GLN A 64 2.51 -20.95 -19.83
N GLN A 65 2.30 -22.21 -20.15
CA GLN A 65 1.21 -22.67 -21.00
C GLN A 65 -0.02 -23.14 -20.21
N SER A 66 0.03 -23.09 -18.89
CA SER A 66 -1.06 -23.52 -18.03
C SER A 66 -2.03 -22.38 -17.75
N TYR A 67 -3.31 -22.72 -17.57
CA TYR A 67 -4.32 -21.73 -17.21
C TYR A 67 -4.03 -21.17 -15.81
N GLN A 68 -3.88 -19.86 -15.74
CA GLN A 68 -3.77 -19.12 -14.50
C GLN A 68 -5.11 -18.45 -14.22
N GLY A 69 -5.67 -18.69 -13.05
CA GLY A 69 -6.95 -18.16 -12.66
C GLY A 69 -7.06 -17.95 -11.16
N GLY A 70 -8.18 -17.43 -10.74
CA GLY A 70 -8.47 -17.16 -9.33
C GLY A 70 -9.14 -15.83 -9.14
N ALA A 71 -8.84 -15.14 -8.06
CA ALA A 71 -9.41 -13.83 -7.73
C ALA A 71 -9.19 -12.76 -8.81
N TYR A 72 -8.24 -12.97 -9.73
CA TYR A 72 -7.99 -12.08 -10.88
C TYR A 72 -9.25 -11.89 -11.74
N TRP A 73 -10.08 -12.93 -11.90
CA TRP A 73 -11.29 -12.92 -12.71
C TRP A 73 -12.57 -12.83 -11.89
N ALA A 74 -12.46 -12.71 -10.57
CA ALA A 74 -13.64 -12.66 -9.67
C ALA A 74 -14.59 -11.50 -10.02
N GLY A 75 -14.07 -10.38 -10.55
CA GLY A 75 -14.87 -9.26 -11.01
C GLY A 75 -15.80 -9.63 -12.18
N TYR A 76 -15.43 -10.61 -13.02
CA TYR A 76 -16.29 -11.12 -14.09
C TYR A 76 -17.23 -12.22 -13.57
N ASP A 77 -16.75 -13.05 -12.65
CA ASP A 77 -17.55 -14.13 -12.09
C ASP A 77 -18.71 -13.61 -11.24
N CYS A 78 -18.54 -12.49 -10.56
CA CYS A 78 -19.57 -11.91 -9.69
C CYS A 78 -20.84 -11.49 -10.42
N TYR A 79 -20.81 -11.26 -11.75
CA TYR A 79 -22.00 -10.91 -12.51
C TYR A 79 -23.03 -12.04 -12.53
N LEU A 80 -22.58 -13.29 -12.73
CA LEU A 80 -23.49 -14.46 -12.72
C LEU A 80 -24.06 -14.67 -11.33
N THR A 81 -23.25 -14.48 -10.28
CA THR A 81 -23.71 -14.53 -8.88
C THR A 81 -24.72 -13.43 -8.61
N ALA A 82 -24.43 -12.17 -9.00
CA ALA A 82 -25.33 -11.04 -8.81
C ALA A 82 -26.65 -11.21 -9.59
N MET A 83 -26.60 -11.69 -10.82
CA MET A 83 -27.80 -11.98 -11.61
C MET A 83 -28.69 -13.02 -10.92
N ARG A 84 -28.09 -14.06 -10.34
CA ARG A 84 -28.84 -15.10 -9.61
C ARG A 84 -29.38 -14.60 -8.27
N ASP A 85 -28.54 -13.94 -7.45
CA ASP A 85 -28.85 -13.72 -6.03
C ASP A 85 -29.47 -12.34 -5.77
N ILE A 86 -29.19 -11.33 -6.61
CA ILE A 86 -29.72 -9.97 -6.46
C ILE A 86 -30.91 -9.77 -7.39
N ILE A 87 -30.77 -10.13 -8.67
CA ILE A 87 -31.79 -9.91 -9.69
C ILE A 87 -32.82 -11.05 -9.72
N GLY A 88 -32.47 -12.23 -9.18
CA GLY A 88 -33.32 -13.41 -9.17
C GLY A 88 -33.41 -14.16 -10.50
N LEU A 89 -32.55 -13.82 -11.45
CA LEU A 89 -32.51 -14.46 -12.78
C LEU A 89 -31.98 -15.89 -12.65
N ARG A 90 -32.76 -16.86 -13.14
CA ARG A 90 -32.39 -18.28 -13.14
C ARG A 90 -32.03 -18.73 -14.55
N LEU A 91 -30.75 -19.08 -14.76
CA LEU A 91 -30.24 -19.57 -16.04
C LEU A 91 -29.75 -21.01 -15.88
N PRO A 92 -29.88 -21.84 -16.90
CA PRO A 92 -29.34 -23.22 -16.90
C PRO A 92 -27.83 -23.26 -16.66
N GLU A 93 -27.12 -22.22 -17.10
CA GLU A 93 -25.66 -22.04 -16.94
C GLU A 93 -25.22 -21.91 -15.50
N HIS A 94 -26.10 -21.46 -14.59
CA HIS A 94 -25.78 -21.33 -13.16
C HIS A 94 -25.39 -22.67 -12.52
N GLU A 95 -25.95 -23.79 -13.00
CA GLU A 95 -25.59 -25.12 -12.51
C GLU A 95 -24.11 -25.45 -12.84
N LYS A 96 -23.69 -25.17 -14.07
CA LYS A 96 -22.30 -25.36 -14.51
C LYS A 96 -21.35 -24.38 -13.82
N TYR A 97 -21.82 -23.15 -13.61
CA TYR A 97 -21.07 -22.10 -12.96
C TYR A 97 -20.81 -22.39 -11.47
N ALA A 98 -21.69 -23.11 -10.79
CA ALA A 98 -21.60 -23.35 -9.34
C ALA A 98 -20.27 -23.99 -8.88
N ALA A 99 -19.66 -24.86 -9.69
CA ALA A 99 -18.35 -25.44 -9.37
C ALA A 99 -17.23 -24.40 -9.45
N TRP A 100 -17.26 -23.54 -10.49
CA TRP A 100 -16.32 -22.44 -10.67
C TRP A 100 -16.46 -21.39 -9.57
N GLU A 101 -17.68 -21.00 -9.22
CA GLU A 101 -17.99 -20.08 -8.13
C GLU A 101 -17.41 -20.57 -6.80
N ARG A 102 -17.61 -21.84 -6.43
CA ARG A 102 -17.00 -22.42 -5.24
C ARG A 102 -15.47 -22.35 -5.28
N CYS A 103 -14.85 -22.62 -6.42
CA CYS A 103 -13.40 -22.46 -6.58
C CYS A 103 -12.95 -21.00 -6.43
N SER A 104 -13.70 -20.05 -6.98
CA SER A 104 -13.38 -18.63 -6.89
C SER A 104 -13.51 -18.08 -5.48
N ILE A 105 -14.45 -18.61 -4.70
CA ILE A 105 -14.63 -18.24 -3.28
C ILE A 105 -13.56 -18.90 -2.40
N ALA A 106 -13.19 -20.16 -2.68
CA ALA A 106 -12.32 -20.96 -1.81
C ALA A 106 -10.82 -20.72 -2.06
N ALA A 107 -10.44 -20.23 -3.26
CA ALA A 107 -9.04 -20.12 -3.65
C ALA A 107 -8.77 -18.83 -4.42
N PRO A 108 -7.97 -17.89 -3.85
CA PRO A 108 -7.69 -16.59 -4.47
C PRO A 108 -6.89 -16.72 -5.76
N PHE A 109 -5.94 -17.64 -5.81
CA PHE A 109 -5.13 -17.89 -6.99
C PHE A 109 -4.97 -19.39 -7.21
N ARG A 110 -5.02 -19.81 -8.47
CA ARG A 110 -4.82 -21.21 -8.83
C ARG A 110 -4.17 -21.36 -10.21
N VAL A 111 -3.34 -22.33 -10.33
CA VAL A 111 -2.75 -22.77 -11.59
C VAL A 111 -3.18 -24.18 -11.86
N LEU A 112 -3.85 -24.38 -12.98
CA LEU A 112 -4.38 -25.67 -13.42
C LEU A 112 -3.48 -26.25 -14.51
N HIS A 113 -2.93 -27.42 -14.23
CA HIS A 113 -2.19 -28.22 -15.21
C HIS A 113 -2.88 -29.60 -15.30
N LYS A 114 -2.71 -30.29 -16.42
CA LYS A 114 -3.33 -31.62 -16.62
C LYS A 114 -2.89 -32.68 -15.58
N GLU A 115 -1.73 -32.49 -14.97
CA GLU A 115 -1.12 -33.46 -14.04
C GLU A 115 -1.11 -32.98 -12.58
N PHE A 116 -1.31 -31.68 -12.33
CA PHE A 116 -1.33 -31.10 -10.99
C PHE A 116 -2.16 -29.81 -10.93
N CYS A 117 -2.51 -29.39 -9.73
CA CYS A 117 -3.10 -28.09 -9.46
C CYS A 117 -2.36 -27.44 -8.30
N ILE A 118 -1.95 -26.19 -8.46
CA ILE A 118 -1.45 -25.36 -7.36
C ILE A 118 -2.53 -24.37 -6.98
N VAL A 119 -2.81 -24.29 -5.69
CA VAL A 119 -3.82 -23.41 -5.13
C VAL A 119 -3.16 -22.63 -4.00
N SER A 120 -3.22 -21.31 -4.03
CA SER A 120 -2.81 -20.48 -2.90
C SER A 120 -3.90 -20.47 -1.84
N ASP A 121 -3.49 -20.28 -0.59
CA ASP A 121 -4.41 -20.01 0.49
C ASP A 121 -4.72 -18.52 0.59
N PHE A 122 -5.77 -18.16 1.32
CA PHE A 122 -6.00 -16.78 1.72
C PHE A 122 -5.05 -16.40 2.86
N PRO A 123 -4.55 -15.16 2.87
CA PRO A 123 -3.82 -14.68 4.03
C PRO A 123 -4.72 -14.66 5.27
N ASP A 124 -4.19 -15.05 6.43
CA ASP A 124 -4.86 -14.91 7.74
C ASP A 124 -4.72 -13.49 8.31
N VAL A 125 -3.76 -12.73 7.82
CA VAL A 125 -3.61 -11.30 8.06
C VAL A 125 -3.60 -10.57 6.73
N LEU A 126 -4.47 -9.57 6.59
CA LEU A 126 -4.50 -8.64 5.47
C LEU A 126 -4.86 -7.27 6.02
N LEU A 127 -3.86 -6.38 6.10
CA LEU A 127 -3.99 -5.03 6.64
C LEU A 127 -3.70 -3.99 5.56
N VAL A 128 -4.54 -2.97 5.52
CA VAL A 128 -4.46 -1.87 4.56
C VAL A 128 -4.61 -0.53 5.28
N ASP A 129 -4.12 0.53 4.66
CA ASP A 129 -4.37 1.90 5.10
C ASP A 129 -5.71 2.46 4.59
N ASP A 130 -6.02 3.72 4.94
CA ASP A 130 -7.26 4.40 4.55
C ASP A 130 -7.44 4.55 3.03
N GLN A 131 -6.35 4.41 2.26
CA GLN A 131 -6.36 4.40 0.81
C GLN A 131 -6.43 2.98 0.21
N ASN A 132 -6.69 1.99 1.05
CA ASN A 132 -6.75 0.58 0.68
C ASN A 132 -5.43 0.04 0.09
N ARG A 133 -4.29 0.58 0.54
CA ARG A 133 -2.96 0.10 0.19
C ARG A 133 -2.44 -0.82 1.30
N PRO A 134 -1.73 -1.92 0.98
CA PRO A 134 -1.10 -2.76 2.00
C PRO A 134 -0.25 -1.93 2.97
N HIS A 135 -0.52 -2.04 4.26
CA HIS A 135 0.19 -1.28 5.28
C HIS A 135 0.05 -1.92 6.66
N CYS A 136 1.14 -1.97 7.40
CA CYS A 136 1.12 -2.27 8.84
C CYS A 136 2.36 -1.67 9.52
N GLU A 137 2.13 -0.92 10.60
CA GLU A 137 3.22 -0.28 11.35
C GLU A 137 3.96 -1.22 12.31
N ASN A 138 3.32 -2.32 12.73
CA ASN A 138 3.78 -3.13 13.86
C ASN A 138 3.93 -4.62 13.53
N GLY A 139 3.85 -4.98 12.24
CA GLY A 139 3.97 -6.36 11.79
C GLY A 139 3.80 -6.49 10.29
N PRO A 140 3.56 -7.70 9.78
CA PRO A 140 3.29 -7.93 8.39
C PRO A 140 1.93 -7.34 7.97
N SER A 141 1.87 -6.78 6.76
CA SER A 141 0.61 -6.40 6.13
C SER A 141 -0.15 -7.61 5.58
N HIS A 142 0.58 -8.67 5.22
CA HIS A 142 0.02 -9.96 4.83
C HIS A 142 0.75 -11.05 5.57
N ARG A 143 0.01 -12.05 6.03
CA ARG A 143 0.58 -13.28 6.58
C ARG A 143 -0.31 -14.45 6.22
N TRP A 144 0.29 -15.59 5.94
CA TRP A 144 -0.38 -16.86 5.67
C TRP A 144 -0.15 -17.85 6.81
N ARG A 145 -0.97 -18.89 6.86
CA ARG A 145 -0.96 -19.91 7.92
C ARG A 145 0.33 -20.72 8.02
N ASP A 146 1.08 -20.80 6.94
CA ASP A 146 2.41 -21.41 6.88
C ASP A 146 3.52 -20.55 7.48
N GLY A 147 3.19 -19.30 7.85
CA GLY A 147 4.13 -18.32 8.40
C GLY A 147 4.76 -17.40 7.36
N TRP A 148 4.51 -17.63 6.07
CA TRP A 148 4.97 -16.68 5.05
C TRP A 148 4.32 -15.32 5.24
N ALA A 149 5.11 -14.24 5.14
CA ALA A 149 4.65 -12.90 5.44
C ALA A 149 5.25 -11.87 4.50
N LEU A 150 4.49 -10.80 4.25
CA LEU A 150 4.90 -9.65 3.47
C LEU A 150 4.74 -8.37 4.29
N TYR A 151 5.68 -7.47 4.13
CA TYR A 151 5.73 -6.21 4.83
C TYR A 151 5.58 -5.08 3.83
N HIS A 152 4.64 -4.18 4.10
CA HIS A 152 4.38 -3.02 3.25
C HIS A 152 4.22 -1.76 4.09
N TRP A 153 4.70 -0.66 3.54
CA TRP A 153 4.49 0.68 4.07
C TRP A 153 3.76 1.52 3.01
N HIS A 154 2.48 1.81 3.25
CA HIS A 154 1.60 2.52 2.31
C HIS A 154 1.69 2.00 0.87
N GLY A 155 1.61 0.69 0.70
CA GLY A 155 1.67 0.01 -0.59
C GLY A 155 3.08 -0.33 -1.09
N VAL A 156 4.12 0.20 -0.47
CA VAL A 156 5.51 -0.10 -0.84
C VAL A 156 5.97 -1.34 -0.10
N SER A 157 6.41 -2.37 -0.84
CA SER A 157 7.02 -3.56 -0.24
C SER A 157 8.37 -3.20 0.37
N ILE A 158 8.57 -3.59 1.63
CA ILE A 158 9.76 -3.26 2.43
C ILE A 158 10.34 -4.51 3.09
N PRO A 159 11.63 -4.49 3.46
CA PRO A 159 12.23 -5.55 4.28
C PRO A 159 11.54 -5.69 5.63
N ALA A 160 11.39 -6.94 6.11
CA ALA A 160 10.72 -7.25 7.38
C ALA A 160 11.40 -6.56 8.57
N GLU A 161 12.73 -6.53 8.56
CA GLU A 161 13.54 -5.93 9.62
C GLU A 161 13.26 -4.44 9.85
N TRP A 162 12.74 -3.72 8.85
CA TRP A 162 12.39 -2.31 9.02
C TRP A 162 11.19 -2.10 9.97
N ILE A 163 10.36 -3.12 10.10
CA ILE A 163 9.21 -3.11 11.00
C ILE A 163 9.52 -3.88 12.28
N GLU A 164 10.09 -5.08 12.17
CA GLU A 164 10.35 -5.96 13.32
C GLU A 164 11.49 -5.43 14.20
N ASP A 165 12.46 -4.76 13.60
CA ASP A 165 13.63 -4.22 14.29
C ASP A 165 13.90 -2.76 13.91
N LYS A 166 12.89 -1.92 14.07
CA LYS A 166 12.95 -0.46 13.78
C LYS A 166 14.15 0.25 14.42
N LYS A 167 14.68 -0.30 15.52
CA LYS A 167 15.82 0.31 16.22
C LYS A 167 17.09 0.25 15.40
N ASN A 168 17.26 -0.78 14.59
CA ASN A 168 18.43 -0.98 13.75
C ASN A 168 18.30 -0.37 12.35
N LEU A 169 17.14 0.15 11.98
CA LEU A 169 17.00 0.98 10.78
C LEU A 169 17.68 2.32 11.01
N THR A 170 18.78 2.59 10.30
CA THR A 170 19.60 3.80 10.46
C THR A 170 19.28 4.87 9.44
N ALA A 171 19.61 6.13 9.73
CA ALA A 171 19.52 7.24 8.79
C ALA A 171 20.32 6.95 7.50
N LYS A 172 21.49 6.34 7.62
CA LYS A 172 22.32 5.95 6.47
C LYS A 172 21.54 4.96 5.57
N THR A 173 20.97 3.90 6.14
CA THR A 173 20.17 2.92 5.37
C THR A 173 18.99 3.60 4.70
N ALA A 174 18.24 4.43 5.44
CA ALA A 174 17.05 5.13 4.92
C ALA A 174 17.38 6.07 3.76
N LEU A 175 18.53 6.77 3.81
CA LEU A 175 18.88 7.78 2.80
C LEU A 175 19.65 7.24 1.59
N THR A 176 20.26 6.06 1.69
CA THR A 176 21.09 5.50 0.62
C THR A 176 20.52 4.21 0.02
N TRP A 177 19.31 3.80 0.41
CA TRP A 177 18.69 2.61 -0.15
C TRP A 177 18.47 2.74 -1.66
N PRO A 178 18.76 1.70 -2.47
CA PRO A 178 18.75 1.84 -3.93
C PRO A 178 17.38 2.21 -4.52
N ASN A 179 16.30 1.60 -4.01
CA ASN A 179 14.96 1.87 -4.49
C ASN A 179 14.39 3.14 -3.81
N ILE A 180 14.00 4.14 -4.61
CA ILE A 180 13.57 5.45 -4.13
C ILE A 180 12.26 5.41 -3.32
N GLU A 181 11.32 4.54 -3.68
CA GLU A 181 10.06 4.39 -2.95
C GLU A 181 10.29 3.71 -1.59
N GLN A 182 11.15 2.70 -1.55
CA GLN A 182 11.56 2.09 -0.29
C GLN A 182 12.37 3.07 0.57
N ARG A 183 13.22 3.92 -0.05
CA ARG A 183 13.93 5.00 0.65
C ARG A 183 12.96 5.97 1.32
N ARG A 184 11.90 6.40 0.62
CA ARG A 184 10.82 7.21 1.18
C ARG A 184 10.15 6.51 2.36
N ALA A 185 9.76 5.25 2.19
CA ALA A 185 9.17 4.45 3.27
C ALA A 185 10.10 4.33 4.48
N ALA A 186 11.39 4.06 4.28
CA ALA A 186 12.38 4.00 5.36
C ALA A 186 12.50 5.32 6.13
N CYS A 187 12.50 6.45 5.42
CA CYS A 187 12.52 7.78 6.05
C CYS A 187 11.25 8.06 6.87
N GLU A 188 10.08 7.62 6.39
CA GLU A 188 8.82 7.73 7.14
C GLU A 188 8.83 6.83 8.38
N ILE A 189 9.32 5.59 8.27
CA ILE A 189 9.40 4.63 9.39
C ILE A 189 10.33 5.12 10.49
N ILE A 190 11.52 5.61 10.13
CA ILE A 190 12.52 6.08 11.10
C ILE A 190 12.16 7.46 11.66
N GLY A 191 11.52 8.28 10.85
CA GLY A 191 11.17 9.68 11.16
C GLY A 191 12.32 10.65 11.00
N TRP A 192 12.02 11.83 10.45
CA TRP A 192 13.04 12.85 10.17
C TRP A 192 13.73 13.40 11.43
N ASP A 193 13.03 13.46 12.59
CA ASP A 193 13.68 13.91 13.85
C ASP A 193 14.84 12.98 14.23
N ARG A 194 14.65 11.66 14.09
CA ARG A 194 15.72 10.70 14.35
C ARG A 194 16.81 10.76 13.28
N ILE A 195 16.45 10.89 12.00
CA ILE A 195 17.40 11.04 10.89
C ILE A 195 18.32 12.24 11.14
N LEU A 196 17.75 13.40 11.44
CA LEU A 196 18.50 14.62 11.71
C LEU A 196 19.43 14.48 12.93
N SER A 197 18.96 13.77 13.95
CA SER A 197 19.75 13.50 15.15
C SER A 197 20.93 12.56 14.88
N GLU A 198 20.74 11.48 14.13
CA GLU A 198 21.80 10.54 13.73
C GLU A 198 22.84 11.20 12.82
N LEU A 199 22.40 12.07 11.91
CA LEU A 199 23.28 12.84 11.02
C LEU A 199 23.97 14.01 11.72
N LYS A 200 23.67 14.28 13.00
CA LYS A 200 24.20 15.40 13.79
C LYS A 200 23.95 16.74 13.08
N ALA A 201 22.70 16.97 12.65
CA ALA A 201 22.30 18.21 12.02
C ALA A 201 22.75 19.43 12.82
N ARG A 202 23.32 20.41 12.16
CA ARG A 202 23.85 21.64 12.77
C ARG A 202 22.71 22.59 13.10
N ILE A 203 22.61 23.04 14.34
CA ILE A 203 21.66 24.07 14.73
C ILE A 203 22.10 25.39 14.09
N ILE A 204 21.17 26.04 13.39
CA ILE A 204 21.32 27.37 12.80
C ILE A 204 20.74 28.42 13.73
N ASP A 205 19.53 28.15 14.26
CA ASP A 205 18.79 29.03 15.14
C ASP A 205 17.82 28.23 15.99
N GLU A 206 17.55 28.67 17.19
CA GLU A 206 16.64 28.01 18.12
C GLU A 206 15.78 29.04 18.85
N ASP A 207 14.49 28.84 18.89
CA ASP A 207 13.56 29.65 19.68
C ASP A 207 13.31 28.98 21.04
N ASP A 208 13.15 29.78 22.08
CA ASP A 208 12.85 29.30 23.44
C ASP A 208 11.53 28.51 23.53
N ASP A 209 10.64 28.73 22.57
CA ASP A 209 9.38 28.01 22.43
C ASP A 209 9.56 26.78 21.53
N PRO A 210 9.46 25.54 22.07
CA PRO A 210 9.65 24.33 21.30
C PRO A 210 8.61 24.11 20.18
N GLN A 211 7.52 24.88 20.19
CA GLN A 211 6.52 24.86 19.12
C GLN A 211 6.87 25.82 17.96
N VAL A 212 7.69 26.83 18.21
CA VAL A 212 8.36 27.59 17.15
C VAL A 212 9.53 26.77 16.61
N GLY A 213 10.30 26.19 17.53
CA GLY A 213 11.21 25.09 17.24
C GLY A 213 12.66 25.51 16.99
N THR A 214 13.37 24.63 16.32
CA THR A 214 14.81 24.74 16.04
C THR A 214 15.06 24.59 14.55
N LEU A 215 15.67 25.59 13.94
CA LEU A 215 16.15 25.53 12.54
C LEU A 215 17.48 24.78 12.50
N VAL A 216 17.54 23.72 11.75
CA VAL A 216 18.75 22.89 11.58
C VAL A 216 19.15 22.77 10.12
N GLU A 217 20.44 22.54 9.89
CA GLU A 217 21.01 22.27 8.57
C GLU A 217 21.71 20.92 8.58
N VAL A 218 21.52 20.14 7.55
CA VAL A 218 22.13 18.82 7.41
C VAL A 218 22.52 18.57 5.95
N SER A 219 23.68 17.95 5.75
CA SER A 219 24.10 17.50 4.42
C SER A 219 23.50 16.11 4.13
N LEU A 220 22.65 16.07 3.11
CA LEU A 220 22.02 14.84 2.63
C LEU A 220 22.80 14.24 1.45
N PRO A 221 22.90 12.89 1.35
CA PRO A 221 23.76 12.24 0.35
C PRO A 221 23.50 12.67 -1.10
N ASP A 222 22.25 12.86 -1.49
CA ASP A 222 21.87 13.13 -2.88
C ASP A 222 21.37 14.57 -3.11
N ALA A 223 21.25 15.39 -2.05
CA ALA A 223 20.68 16.74 -2.13
C ALA A 223 21.63 17.84 -1.65
N GLY A 224 22.73 17.48 -0.95
CA GLY A 224 23.64 18.45 -0.32
C GLY A 224 23.03 19.04 0.95
N ASP A 225 23.37 20.30 1.25
CA ASP A 225 22.93 20.94 2.50
C ASP A 225 21.47 21.37 2.40
N GLU A 226 20.65 20.84 3.29
CA GLU A 226 19.21 21.11 3.39
C GLU A 226 18.85 21.62 4.79
N ARG A 227 17.80 22.44 4.85
CA ARG A 227 17.30 23.00 6.13
C ARG A 227 15.99 22.39 6.54
N PHE A 228 15.87 22.14 7.84
CA PHE A 228 14.66 21.61 8.44
C PHE A 228 14.31 22.41 9.69
N LEU A 229 13.02 22.67 9.86
CA LEU A 229 12.46 23.17 11.09
C LEU A 229 12.02 21.97 11.95
N ARG A 230 12.66 21.78 13.10
CA ARG A 230 12.28 20.77 14.12
C ARG A 230 11.32 21.41 15.10
N VAL A 231 10.13 20.87 15.23
CA VAL A 231 9.09 21.39 16.13
C VAL A 231 8.49 20.28 16.98
N VAL A 232 7.97 20.65 18.12
CA VAL A 232 7.18 19.77 19.00
C VAL A 232 5.75 20.32 19.02
N CYS A 233 4.76 19.57 18.53
CA CYS A 233 3.37 20.01 18.57
C CYS A 233 2.81 19.97 20.00
N GLY A 234 1.65 20.59 20.22
CA GLY A 234 0.97 20.62 21.51
C GLY A 234 0.66 19.24 22.13
N THR A 235 0.62 18.18 21.31
CA THR A 235 0.44 16.78 21.74
C THR A 235 1.77 16.08 22.08
N GLY A 236 2.91 16.79 22.02
CA GLY A 236 4.25 16.24 22.27
C GLY A 236 4.88 15.47 21.11
N ARG A 237 4.24 15.43 19.95
CA ARG A 237 4.82 14.80 18.74
C ARG A 237 5.90 15.70 18.16
N LYS A 238 7.00 15.07 17.73
CA LYS A 238 8.12 15.75 17.08
C LYS A 238 7.96 15.65 15.56
N PHE A 239 8.19 16.79 14.91
CA PHE A 239 8.18 16.90 13.46
C PHE A 239 9.47 17.55 12.98
N ALA A 240 9.86 17.24 11.76
CA ALA A 240 10.91 17.92 11.04
C ALA A 240 10.38 18.28 9.65
N LEU A 241 10.22 19.57 9.40
CA LEU A 241 9.62 20.11 8.19
C LEU A 241 10.73 20.67 7.31
N PRO A 242 10.86 20.25 6.04
CA PRO A 242 11.82 20.85 5.14
C PRO A 242 11.43 22.32 4.86
N VAL A 243 12.41 23.19 4.91
CA VAL A 243 12.25 24.63 4.65
C VAL A 243 13.28 25.12 3.64
N PRO A 244 13.02 26.22 2.92
CA PRO A 244 13.99 26.77 1.96
C PRO A 244 15.36 27.07 2.62
N ARG A 245 16.43 26.83 1.86
CA ARG A 245 17.81 27.10 2.31
C ARG A 245 18.08 28.59 2.62
N THR A 246 17.21 29.49 2.14
CA THR A 246 17.29 30.93 2.37
C THR A 246 16.82 31.35 3.75
N VAL A 247 16.01 30.53 4.42
CA VAL A 247 15.45 30.79 5.76
C VAL A 247 16.58 30.81 6.80
N LYS A 248 16.64 31.83 7.66
CA LYS A 248 17.78 32.07 8.56
C LYS A 248 17.45 31.88 10.05
N SER A 249 16.17 31.90 10.41
CA SER A 249 15.75 31.74 11.82
C SER A 249 14.59 30.75 11.97
N ALA A 250 14.39 30.24 13.19
CA ALA A 250 13.28 29.36 13.52
C ALA A 250 11.93 30.06 13.32
N VAL A 251 11.84 31.34 13.69
CA VAL A 251 10.63 32.16 13.51
C VAL A 251 10.31 32.36 12.03
N GLU A 252 11.33 32.66 11.20
CA GLU A 252 11.18 32.76 9.75
C GLU A 252 10.73 31.44 9.13
N ALA A 253 11.30 30.32 9.58
CA ALA A 253 10.90 28.98 9.16
C ALA A 253 9.44 28.68 9.50
N GLN A 254 9.03 29.04 10.72
CA GLN A 254 7.66 28.85 11.15
C GLN A 254 6.68 29.73 10.35
N ALA A 255 7.00 31.00 10.14
CA ALA A 255 6.20 31.90 9.29
C ALA A 255 6.03 31.31 7.88
N TRP A 256 7.12 30.83 7.29
CA TRP A 256 7.10 30.20 5.97
C TRP A 256 6.17 28.97 5.90
N THR A 257 6.11 28.13 6.95
CA THR A 257 5.19 26.95 6.98
C THR A 257 3.72 27.36 6.96
N TRP A 258 3.38 28.57 7.39
CA TRP A 258 2.05 29.14 7.35
C TRP A 258 1.79 30.00 6.09
N GLY A 259 2.79 30.14 5.23
CA GLY A 259 2.70 31.01 4.05
C GLY A 259 2.66 32.50 4.38
N LEU A 260 3.26 32.89 5.53
CA LEU A 260 3.31 34.26 6.03
C LEU A 260 4.71 34.85 5.94
N ASP A 261 4.79 36.18 5.87
CA ASP A 261 6.02 36.89 6.13
C ASP A 261 6.35 36.87 7.63
N THR A 262 7.64 36.93 7.97
CA THR A 262 8.09 36.91 9.38
C THR A 262 7.48 38.07 10.20
N SER A 263 7.20 39.20 9.58
CA SER A 263 6.56 40.36 10.23
C SER A 263 5.08 40.14 10.52
N GLU A 264 4.44 39.23 9.82
CA GLU A 264 3.01 38.88 9.97
C GLU A 264 2.80 37.72 10.94
N PHE A 265 3.86 36.94 11.19
CA PHE A 265 3.77 35.78 12.06
C PHE A 265 3.68 36.19 13.53
N GLN A 266 2.60 35.76 14.19
CA GLN A 266 2.42 35.91 15.63
C GLN A 266 2.37 34.51 16.25
N LYS A 267 3.11 34.35 17.37
CA LYS A 267 3.06 33.08 18.11
C LYS A 267 1.63 32.83 18.59
N PRO A 268 1.02 31.66 18.30
CA PRO A 268 -0.35 31.37 18.75
C PRO A 268 -0.45 31.40 20.28
N GLU A 269 -1.43 32.12 20.83
CA GLU A 269 -1.72 32.12 22.27
C GLU A 269 -2.39 30.83 22.72
N VAL A 270 -3.23 30.25 21.86
CA VAL A 270 -3.94 28.97 22.11
C VAL A 270 -3.47 27.94 21.08
N ARG A 271 -3.04 26.79 21.57
CA ARG A 271 -2.48 25.71 20.77
C ARG A 271 -3.23 24.41 21.05
N THR A 272 -3.53 23.68 20.01
CA THR A 272 -4.25 22.40 20.05
C THR A 272 -3.32 21.22 19.87
#